data_d78f6e419d674facbbee25d01e66354c
#
_entry.id   d78f6e419d674facbbee25d01e66354c
#
_cell.length_a   1.000
_cell.length_b   1.000
_cell.length_c   1.000
_cell.angle_alpha   90.00
_cell.angle_beta   90.00
_cell.angle_gamma   90.00
#
_symmetry.space_group_name_H-M   'P 1'
#
loop_
_entity.id
_entity.type
_entity.pdbx_description
1 polymer ?
#
loop_
_entity_poly.entity_id
_entity_poly.type
_entity_poly.pdbx_seq_one_letter_code
_entity_poly.pdbx_strand_id
1 'polypeptide(L)'
;MKNHIVGISNSKSIKYLPKIISLLILPIYCLLNLMPRNKRNWIFGSGVGMSFSDNAKYLFLYCSSKKEINSYWITKNKALVESLRNEGLKAYYKYSIMAIWLSISSKVYIYDSRTSCINHWTSGGAFKVSLWHGSPLKNIDRDITVKNNAFYLGNHTFGLKRYFVRMIMPEWFVVADLMIATSEKVKGYFNSAFGCEKIEVTGYPRNDIIISPTLYAKYLVFEQNIIESLTTKKTILYAPTFRDTNRFDRKTPIEWERLNDLLKKNDTTFLIKLHRHDYSMAMKEKCSHIRVLDNESDMYPLFSKVDLLITDYSSIFFDFLLTDKPVLFYPYDIDDYLTKDRSMYDKYDNVTPGHKAYDFNGFYQKLELFFKEPNVLKESVLDYNTIKKMYNKHNDSDASKRTYQFIASNL
;
A
#
# COMPACT_ATOMS: atom_id res chain seq x y z
N MET A 1 35.63 -17.75 -24.60
CA MET A 1 34.87 -18.99 -24.41
C MET A 1 33.47 -18.62 -23.90
N LYS A 2 32.48 -18.79 -24.76
CA LYS A 2 31.07 -18.49 -24.51
C LYS A 2 30.46 -19.64 -23.70
N ASN A 3 29.93 -19.38 -22.54
CA ASN A 3 29.01 -20.34 -21.90
C ASN A 3 27.59 -19.78 -21.98
N HIS A 4 26.87 -20.34 -22.94
CA HIS A 4 25.40 -20.31 -23.01
C HIS A 4 24.83 -21.09 -21.82
N ILE A 5 24.18 -20.43 -20.89
CA ILE A 5 23.25 -21.11 -19.99
C ILE A 5 21.88 -21.03 -20.66
N VAL A 6 21.48 -22.20 -21.12
CA VAL A 6 20.22 -22.52 -21.79
C VAL A 6 19.06 -22.19 -20.87
N GLY A 7 18.09 -21.44 -21.41
CA GLY A 7 16.82 -21.13 -20.76
C GLY A 7 16.09 -22.38 -20.33
N ILE A 8 15.78 -22.49 -19.04
CA ILE A 8 14.83 -23.44 -18.51
C ILE A 8 13.45 -23.03 -19.01
N SER A 9 12.96 -23.77 -19.97
CA SER A 9 11.58 -23.73 -20.45
C SER A 9 10.63 -23.75 -19.24
N ASN A 10 9.92 -22.64 -19.00
CA ASN A 10 8.81 -22.57 -18.06
C ASN A 10 7.68 -23.50 -18.55
N SER A 11 7.76 -24.77 -18.22
CA SER A 11 6.67 -25.71 -18.52
C SER A 11 5.43 -25.27 -17.75
N LYS A 12 4.29 -25.24 -18.41
CA LYS A 12 2.98 -24.89 -17.80
C LYS A 12 2.70 -25.71 -16.53
N SER A 13 3.24 -26.92 -16.44
CA SER A 13 3.13 -27.84 -15.30
C SER A 13 3.71 -27.27 -13.98
N ILE A 14 4.84 -26.55 -14.01
CA ILE A 14 5.45 -25.98 -12.79
C ILE A 14 4.58 -24.84 -12.21
N LYS A 15 3.85 -24.14 -13.06
CA LYS A 15 2.93 -23.07 -12.64
C LYS A 15 1.71 -23.58 -11.85
N TYR A 16 1.33 -24.84 -12.04
CA TYR A 16 0.15 -25.46 -11.40
C TYR A 16 0.50 -26.28 -10.15
N LEU A 17 1.76 -26.66 -9.93
CA LEU A 17 2.19 -27.47 -8.80
C LEU A 17 1.82 -26.87 -7.44
N PRO A 18 2.05 -25.56 -7.14
CA PRO A 18 1.61 -24.96 -5.89
C PRO A 18 0.08 -24.99 -5.69
N LYS A 19 -0.66 -25.00 -6.79
CA LYS A 19 -2.13 -25.01 -6.80
C LYS A 19 -2.70 -26.40 -6.50
N ILE A 20 -2.03 -27.45 -6.93
CA ILE A 20 -2.41 -28.84 -6.60
C ILE A 20 -2.12 -29.12 -5.11
N ILE A 21 -0.99 -28.61 -4.58
CA ILE A 21 -0.65 -28.71 -3.16
C ILE A 21 -1.73 -28.03 -2.29
N SER A 22 -2.33 -26.94 -2.76
CA SER A 22 -3.39 -26.24 -2.02
C SER A 22 -4.62 -27.13 -1.79
N LEU A 23 -4.96 -28.05 -2.70
CA LEU A 23 -6.05 -29.00 -2.54
C LEU A 23 -5.80 -30.00 -1.40
N LEU A 24 -4.53 -30.44 -1.26
CA LEU A 24 -4.13 -31.37 -0.20
C LEU A 24 -4.15 -30.74 1.20
N ILE A 25 -3.98 -29.41 1.27
CA ILE A 25 -3.95 -28.66 2.53
C ILE A 25 -5.35 -28.19 2.95
N LEU A 26 -6.33 -28.17 2.03
CA LEU A 26 -7.69 -27.72 2.32
C LEU A 26 -8.35 -28.43 3.53
N PRO A 27 -8.25 -29.77 3.69
CA PRO A 27 -8.77 -30.46 4.87
C PRO A 27 -8.16 -29.94 6.18
N ILE A 28 -6.85 -29.65 6.18
CA ILE A 28 -6.17 -29.07 7.36
C ILE A 28 -6.75 -27.70 7.68
N TYR A 29 -6.95 -26.85 6.67
CA TYR A 29 -7.59 -25.54 6.85
C TYR A 29 -8.98 -25.68 7.49
N CYS A 30 -9.78 -26.66 7.04
CA CYS A 30 -11.10 -26.92 7.60
C CYS A 30 -11.03 -27.39 9.08
N LEU A 31 -10.10 -28.28 9.42
CA LEU A 31 -9.89 -28.75 10.78
C LEU A 31 -9.46 -27.61 11.73
N LEU A 32 -8.66 -26.67 11.25
CA LEU A 32 -8.22 -25.50 12.03
C LEU A 32 -9.36 -24.56 12.43
N ASN A 33 -10.52 -24.63 11.76
CA ASN A 33 -11.72 -23.88 12.18
C ASN A 33 -12.26 -24.37 13.54
N LEU A 34 -11.98 -25.61 13.93
CA LEU A 34 -12.45 -26.22 15.16
C LEU A 34 -11.48 -25.99 16.33
N MET A 35 -10.26 -25.48 16.08
CA MET A 35 -9.26 -25.28 17.13
C MET A 35 -9.58 -24.06 17.99
N PRO A 36 -9.47 -24.17 19.33
CA PRO A 36 -9.58 -23.03 20.22
C PRO A 36 -8.43 -22.05 19.97
N ARG A 37 -8.75 -20.75 19.90
CA ARG A 37 -7.79 -19.69 19.65
C ARG A 37 -7.74 -18.69 20.79
N ASN A 38 -6.53 -18.24 21.14
CA ASN A 38 -6.32 -17.27 22.21
C ASN A 38 -6.70 -15.86 21.73
N LYS A 39 -7.73 -15.27 22.34
CA LYS A 39 -8.23 -13.91 22.04
C LYS A 39 -7.21 -12.80 22.32
N ARG A 40 -6.26 -13.04 23.22
CA ARG A 40 -5.19 -12.08 23.54
C ARG A 40 -4.07 -12.05 22.50
N ASN A 41 -3.98 -13.07 21.65
CA ASN A 41 -2.92 -13.16 20.64
C ASN A 41 -3.42 -12.55 19.30
N TRP A 42 -2.76 -11.48 18.89
CA TRP A 42 -3.01 -10.76 17.64
C TRP A 42 -1.78 -10.87 16.76
N ILE A 43 -1.93 -11.35 15.53
CA ILE A 43 -0.84 -11.48 14.58
C ILE A 43 -1.03 -10.56 13.40
N PHE A 44 0.09 -10.01 12.94
CA PHE A 44 0.14 -8.96 11.94
C PHE A 44 1.05 -9.36 10.77
N GLY A 45 0.74 -8.88 9.58
CA GLY A 45 1.59 -9.00 8.40
C GLY A 45 1.18 -8.06 7.29
N SER A 46 2.15 -7.61 6.50
CA SER A 46 1.93 -6.72 5.37
C SER A 46 2.78 -7.10 4.15
N GLY A 47 2.54 -6.45 3.00
CA GLY A 47 3.38 -6.56 1.81
C GLY A 47 3.62 -7.99 1.34
N VAL A 48 2.57 -8.82 1.26
CA VAL A 48 2.67 -10.25 0.91
C VAL A 48 3.57 -11.04 1.89
N GLY A 49 3.74 -10.51 3.10
CA GLY A 49 4.59 -11.06 4.16
C GLY A 49 6.08 -10.71 4.02
N MET A 50 6.45 -9.67 3.28
CA MET A 50 7.85 -9.30 3.04
C MET A 50 8.26 -8.00 3.74
N SER A 51 7.35 -7.03 3.91
CA SER A 51 7.66 -5.70 4.41
C SER A 51 7.10 -5.45 5.82
N PHE A 52 7.65 -4.43 6.49
CA PHE A 52 7.11 -3.81 7.69
C PHE A 52 6.64 -2.41 7.30
N SER A 53 5.41 -2.29 6.86
CA SER A 53 4.89 -1.08 6.23
C SER A 53 3.37 -0.99 6.32
N ASP A 54 2.82 0.11 5.86
CA ASP A 54 1.40 0.35 5.70
C ASP A 54 0.60 0.32 7.01
N ASN A 55 -0.72 0.24 6.94
CA ASN A 55 -1.63 0.27 8.09
C ASN A 55 -1.28 -0.78 9.16
N ALA A 56 -0.87 -1.97 8.73
CA ALA A 56 -0.51 -3.05 9.64
C ALA A 56 0.70 -2.71 10.54
N LYS A 57 1.72 -2.00 10.01
CA LYS A 57 2.88 -1.51 10.79
C LYS A 57 2.43 -0.61 11.93
N TYR A 58 1.67 0.42 11.65
CA TYR A 58 1.31 1.43 12.64
C TYR A 58 0.34 0.89 13.69
N LEU A 59 -0.64 0.07 13.28
CA LEU A 59 -1.50 -0.61 14.23
C LEU A 59 -0.72 -1.61 15.10
N PHE A 60 0.24 -2.34 14.54
CA PHE A 60 1.12 -3.24 15.31
C PHE A 60 1.93 -2.48 16.35
N LEU A 61 2.54 -1.34 15.99
CA LEU A 61 3.30 -0.51 16.92
C LEU A 61 2.41 0.01 18.05
N TYR A 62 1.19 0.47 17.74
CA TYR A 62 0.22 0.86 18.76
C TYR A 62 -0.15 -0.30 19.68
N CYS A 63 -0.49 -1.45 19.11
CA CYS A 63 -0.88 -2.65 19.84
C CYS A 63 0.27 -3.24 20.69
N SER A 64 1.52 -3.05 20.28
CA SER A 64 2.70 -3.55 21.02
C SER A 64 2.91 -2.85 22.37
N SER A 65 2.29 -1.68 22.57
CA SER A 65 2.30 -0.97 23.87
C SER A 65 1.18 -1.43 24.82
N LYS A 66 0.24 -2.28 24.37
CA LYS A 66 -0.92 -2.71 25.16
C LYS A 66 -0.60 -3.97 25.97
N LYS A 67 -0.92 -3.94 27.25
CA LYS A 67 -0.70 -5.09 28.18
C LYS A 67 -1.80 -6.15 28.08
N GLU A 68 -2.95 -5.79 27.57
CA GLU A 68 -4.15 -6.64 27.47
C GLU A 68 -4.02 -7.68 26.36
N ILE A 69 -3.18 -7.42 25.35
CA ILE A 69 -2.96 -8.29 24.21
C ILE A 69 -1.48 -8.60 23.99
N ASN A 70 -1.23 -9.64 23.23
CA ASN A 70 0.09 -9.98 22.71
C ASN A 70 0.12 -9.76 21.20
N SER A 71 0.93 -8.83 20.73
CA SER A 71 1.09 -8.50 19.32
C SER A 71 2.31 -9.18 18.73
N TYR A 72 2.17 -9.86 17.59
CA TYR A 72 3.24 -10.58 16.92
C TYR A 72 3.28 -10.24 15.43
N TRP A 73 4.47 -9.89 14.93
CA TRP A 73 4.69 -9.67 13.50
C TRP A 73 5.18 -10.93 12.81
N ILE A 74 4.55 -11.32 11.72
CA ILE A 74 4.92 -12.50 10.93
C ILE A 74 5.43 -12.06 9.55
N THR A 75 6.65 -12.49 9.21
CA THR A 75 7.26 -12.09 7.92
C THR A 75 8.12 -13.23 7.33
N LYS A 76 8.27 -13.20 6.00
CA LYS A 76 9.20 -14.08 5.25
C LYS A 76 10.63 -13.51 5.21
N ASN A 77 10.82 -12.26 5.58
CA ASN A 77 12.12 -11.59 5.58
C ASN A 77 12.83 -11.82 6.92
N LYS A 78 13.91 -12.64 6.92
CA LYS A 78 14.67 -12.95 8.12
C LYS A 78 15.42 -11.75 8.69
N ALA A 79 15.99 -10.89 7.82
CA ALA A 79 16.68 -9.68 8.26
C ALA A 79 15.71 -8.72 8.98
N LEU A 80 14.48 -8.60 8.46
CA LEU A 80 13.43 -7.82 9.13
C LEU A 80 13.06 -8.38 10.50
N VAL A 81 13.04 -9.71 10.69
CA VAL A 81 12.81 -10.32 12.02
C VAL A 81 13.87 -9.89 13.01
N GLU A 82 15.15 -9.92 12.62
CA GLU A 82 16.26 -9.50 13.46
C GLU A 82 16.17 -8.02 13.81
N SER A 83 15.94 -7.18 12.82
CA SER A 83 15.77 -5.73 13.01
C SER A 83 14.66 -5.43 14.03
N LEU A 84 13.45 -5.98 13.83
CA LEU A 84 12.33 -5.74 14.73
C LEU A 84 12.57 -6.26 16.16
N ARG A 85 13.27 -7.38 16.30
CA ARG A 85 13.64 -7.90 17.61
C ARG A 85 14.67 -7.02 18.33
N ASN A 86 15.62 -6.47 17.63
CA ASN A 86 16.58 -5.51 18.18
C ASN A 86 15.88 -4.25 18.71
N GLU A 87 14.75 -3.87 18.11
CA GLU A 87 13.87 -2.79 18.59
C GLU A 87 12.94 -3.22 19.75
N GLY A 88 13.05 -4.45 20.25
CA GLY A 88 12.22 -5.00 21.32
C GLY A 88 10.82 -5.46 20.88
N LEU A 89 10.57 -5.58 19.57
CA LEU A 89 9.30 -6.01 19.01
C LEU A 89 9.25 -7.53 18.83
N LYS A 90 8.07 -8.14 19.01
CA LYS A 90 7.88 -9.59 18.88
C LYS A 90 7.66 -9.95 17.40
N ALA A 91 8.72 -10.32 16.69
CA ALA A 91 8.66 -10.70 15.28
C ALA A 91 9.16 -12.13 15.05
N TYR A 92 8.54 -12.84 14.09
CA TYR A 92 8.86 -14.24 13.80
C TYR A 92 8.91 -14.51 12.30
N TYR A 93 9.89 -15.32 11.91
CA TYR A 93 9.99 -15.81 10.54
C TYR A 93 8.84 -16.76 10.22
N LYS A 94 8.11 -16.48 9.17
CA LYS A 94 6.84 -17.15 8.79
C LYS A 94 6.88 -18.70 8.84
N TYR A 95 8.03 -19.29 8.49
CA TYR A 95 8.20 -20.75 8.42
C TYR A 95 8.86 -21.35 9.66
N SER A 96 9.07 -20.58 10.74
CA SER A 96 9.53 -21.11 12.02
C SER A 96 8.39 -21.82 12.76
N ILE A 97 8.75 -22.80 13.59
CA ILE A 97 7.80 -23.56 14.41
C ILE A 97 6.96 -22.61 15.27
N MET A 98 7.59 -21.58 15.87
CA MET A 98 6.88 -20.60 16.69
C MET A 98 5.89 -19.76 15.86
N ALA A 99 6.24 -19.34 14.66
CA ALA A 99 5.32 -18.59 13.79
C ALA A 99 4.13 -19.45 13.35
N ILE A 100 4.36 -20.73 13.05
CA ILE A 100 3.29 -21.69 12.72
C ILE A 100 2.37 -21.85 13.92
N TRP A 101 2.93 -22.08 15.12
CA TRP A 101 2.15 -22.21 16.36
C TRP A 101 1.33 -20.95 16.65
N LEU A 102 1.96 -19.77 16.60
CA LEU A 102 1.26 -18.48 16.77
C LEU A 102 0.16 -18.30 15.73
N SER A 103 0.40 -18.69 14.50
CA SER A 103 -0.60 -18.59 13.42
C SER A 103 -1.79 -19.52 13.64
N ILE A 104 -1.61 -20.69 14.24
CA ILE A 104 -2.71 -21.61 14.56
C ILE A 104 -3.45 -21.19 15.83
N SER A 105 -2.73 -20.70 16.85
CA SER A 105 -3.29 -20.42 18.18
C SER A 105 -3.83 -19.00 18.36
N SER A 106 -3.46 -18.02 17.50
CA SER A 106 -3.91 -16.64 17.63
C SER A 106 -5.33 -16.46 17.11
N LYS A 107 -6.16 -15.71 17.87
CA LYS A 107 -7.54 -15.42 17.46
C LYS A 107 -7.60 -14.36 16.37
N VAL A 108 -6.75 -13.33 16.39
CA VAL A 108 -6.88 -12.18 15.51
C VAL A 108 -5.77 -12.16 14.45
N TYR A 109 -6.18 -12.11 13.19
CA TYR A 109 -5.34 -11.98 12.01
C TYR A 109 -5.52 -10.60 11.40
N ILE A 110 -4.47 -9.77 11.39
CA ILE A 110 -4.51 -8.38 10.90
C ILE A 110 -3.56 -8.22 9.71
N TYR A 111 -4.11 -7.80 8.59
CA TYR A 111 -3.36 -7.71 7.34
C TYR A 111 -3.83 -6.53 6.47
N ASP A 112 -2.95 -6.06 5.59
CA ASP A 112 -3.21 -4.94 4.68
C ASP A 112 -3.87 -5.34 3.36
N SER A 113 -3.74 -6.59 2.91
CA SER A 113 -4.30 -7.02 1.63
C SER A 113 -5.02 -8.36 1.73
N ARG A 114 -4.30 -9.44 2.05
CA ARG A 114 -4.86 -10.80 2.12
C ARG A 114 -4.24 -11.59 3.27
N THR A 115 -4.92 -12.65 3.67
CA THR A 115 -4.45 -13.55 4.74
C THR A 115 -3.06 -14.15 4.46
N SER A 116 -2.62 -14.21 3.21
CA SER A 116 -1.27 -14.64 2.81
C SER A 116 -0.16 -13.70 3.27
N CYS A 117 -0.47 -12.46 3.65
CA CYS A 117 0.50 -11.58 4.32
C CYS A 117 1.06 -12.23 5.58
N ILE A 118 0.25 -13.03 6.26
CA ILE A 118 0.64 -13.86 7.42
C ILE A 118 0.77 -15.31 6.94
N ASN A 119 -0.33 -16.05 6.95
CA ASN A 119 -0.43 -17.41 6.42
C ASN A 119 -1.89 -17.77 6.18
N HIS A 120 -2.29 -17.92 4.92
CA HIS A 120 -3.66 -18.25 4.58
C HIS A 120 -4.10 -19.58 5.20
N TRP A 121 -3.24 -20.61 5.12
CA TRP A 121 -3.58 -21.99 5.50
C TRP A 121 -3.77 -22.20 7.01
N THR A 122 -3.26 -21.29 7.82
CA THR A 122 -3.45 -21.31 9.27
C THR A 122 -4.53 -20.33 9.74
N SER A 123 -5.19 -19.62 8.83
CA SER A 123 -6.19 -18.61 9.18
C SER A 123 -7.62 -19.16 9.41
N GLY A 124 -7.83 -20.46 9.27
CA GLY A 124 -9.11 -21.10 9.58
C GLY A 124 -9.51 -20.85 11.05
N GLY A 125 -10.77 -20.43 11.31
CA GLY A 125 -11.26 -20.07 12.65
C GLY A 125 -10.69 -18.82 13.30
N ALA A 126 -9.72 -18.14 12.66
CA ALA A 126 -9.24 -16.84 13.11
C ALA A 126 -10.25 -15.73 12.77
N PHE A 127 -10.30 -14.68 13.59
CA PHE A 127 -11.01 -13.45 13.31
C PHE A 127 -10.13 -12.57 12.40
N LYS A 128 -10.57 -12.38 11.17
CA LYS A 128 -9.81 -11.77 10.08
C LYS A 128 -10.13 -10.28 9.96
N VAL A 129 -9.12 -9.45 10.15
CA VAL A 129 -9.22 -7.99 10.06
C VAL A 129 -8.42 -7.50 8.87
N SER A 130 -9.10 -6.95 7.89
CA SER A 130 -8.47 -6.29 6.74
C SER A 130 -8.35 -4.80 6.98
N LEU A 131 -7.12 -4.29 6.97
CA LEU A 131 -6.88 -2.85 7.10
C LEU A 131 -6.85 -2.16 5.72
N TRP A 132 -6.73 -2.95 4.65
CA TRP A 132 -6.48 -2.51 3.29
C TRP A 132 -5.26 -1.58 3.19
N HIS A 133 -4.95 -1.10 1.98
CA HIS A 133 -3.70 -0.37 1.71
C HIS A 133 -3.93 0.96 0.96
N GLY A 134 -5.13 1.53 1.01
CA GLY A 134 -5.42 2.86 0.45
C GLY A 134 -6.89 3.07 0.13
N SER A 135 -7.30 4.33 0.17
CA SER A 135 -8.63 4.74 -0.31
C SER A 135 -8.68 4.57 -1.83
N PRO A 136 -9.60 3.78 -2.40
CA PRO A 136 -9.52 3.43 -3.80
C PRO A 136 -9.97 4.57 -4.70
N LEU A 137 -9.12 4.98 -5.64
CA LEU A 137 -9.48 5.79 -6.80
C LEU A 137 -9.99 4.89 -7.92
N LYS A 138 -9.39 3.72 -8.07
CA LYS A 138 -9.67 2.71 -9.11
C LYS A 138 -10.60 1.64 -8.58
N ASN A 139 -11.42 1.04 -9.46
CA ASN A 139 -12.22 -0.12 -9.13
C ASN A 139 -11.32 -1.28 -8.69
N ILE A 140 -11.66 -1.90 -7.57
CA ILE A 140 -10.90 -2.95 -6.93
C ILE A 140 -11.73 -4.23 -6.77
N ASP A 141 -11.06 -5.37 -6.65
CA ASP A 141 -11.61 -6.70 -6.40
C ASP A 141 -12.86 -7.02 -7.25
N ARG A 142 -14.06 -7.14 -6.66
CA ARG A 142 -15.30 -7.49 -7.37
C ARG A 142 -15.79 -6.42 -8.34
N ASP A 143 -15.43 -5.16 -8.10
CA ASP A 143 -15.86 -4.02 -8.91
C ASP A 143 -15.00 -3.82 -10.17
N ILE A 144 -13.94 -4.65 -10.37
CA ILE A 144 -13.10 -4.60 -11.56
C ILE A 144 -13.90 -5.06 -12.78
N THR A 145 -14.00 -4.21 -13.80
CA THR A 145 -14.75 -4.45 -15.03
C THR A 145 -13.89 -4.86 -16.22
N VAL A 146 -12.58 -4.64 -16.14
CA VAL A 146 -11.62 -4.96 -17.23
C VAL A 146 -11.42 -6.46 -17.35
N LYS A 147 -11.93 -7.07 -18.43
CA LYS A 147 -12.00 -8.54 -18.62
C LYS A 147 -10.66 -9.27 -18.64
N ASN A 148 -9.58 -8.61 -19.01
CA ASN A 148 -8.24 -9.20 -19.04
C ASN A 148 -7.54 -9.24 -17.68
N ASN A 149 -8.17 -8.67 -16.64
CA ASN A 149 -7.64 -8.67 -15.29
C ASN A 149 -7.90 -10.02 -14.59
N ALA A 150 -6.88 -10.58 -13.92
CA ALA A 150 -7.00 -11.85 -13.21
C ALA A 150 -8.05 -11.84 -12.09
N PHE A 151 -8.27 -10.70 -11.44
CA PHE A 151 -9.31 -10.51 -10.44
C PHE A 151 -10.72 -10.56 -11.06
N TYR A 152 -10.90 -9.98 -12.26
CA TYR A 152 -12.15 -10.09 -12.99
C TYR A 152 -12.51 -11.56 -13.24
N LEU A 153 -11.57 -12.36 -13.73
CA LEU A 153 -11.80 -13.79 -14.01
C LEU A 153 -12.18 -14.55 -12.73
N GLY A 154 -11.53 -14.26 -11.60
CA GLY A 154 -11.81 -14.92 -10.32
C GLY A 154 -13.19 -14.60 -9.74
N ASN A 155 -13.71 -13.40 -9.97
CA ASN A 155 -14.99 -12.94 -9.42
C ASN A 155 -16.19 -13.16 -10.37
N HIS A 156 -15.97 -13.14 -11.68
CA HIS A 156 -17.03 -13.20 -12.69
C HIS A 156 -17.16 -14.57 -13.40
N THR A 157 -16.50 -15.61 -12.91
CA THR A 157 -16.73 -16.99 -13.39
C THR A 157 -17.93 -17.61 -12.67
N PHE A 158 -18.68 -18.47 -13.36
CA PHE A 158 -19.89 -19.14 -12.86
C PHE A 158 -19.77 -20.67 -12.88
N GLY A 159 -20.63 -21.36 -12.12
CA GLY A 159 -20.74 -22.82 -12.10
C GLY A 159 -19.47 -23.52 -11.61
N LEU A 160 -19.19 -24.69 -12.19
CA LEU A 160 -18.02 -25.53 -11.85
C LEU A 160 -16.69 -24.78 -12.00
N LYS A 161 -16.57 -23.88 -12.97
CA LYS A 161 -15.37 -23.09 -13.17
C LYS A 161 -15.07 -22.19 -11.96
N ARG A 162 -16.09 -21.56 -11.38
CA ARG A 162 -15.95 -20.75 -10.15
C ARG A 162 -15.48 -21.60 -8.97
N TYR A 163 -16.04 -22.80 -8.83
CA TYR A 163 -15.64 -23.75 -7.79
C TYR A 163 -14.16 -24.10 -7.91
N PHE A 164 -13.68 -24.45 -9.10
CA PHE A 164 -12.27 -24.74 -9.35
C PHE A 164 -11.36 -23.55 -9.08
N VAL A 165 -11.74 -22.35 -9.52
CA VAL A 165 -10.95 -21.12 -9.24
C VAL A 165 -10.85 -20.88 -7.72
N ARG A 166 -11.93 -21.05 -6.98
CA ARG A 166 -11.93 -20.92 -5.51
C ARG A 166 -11.05 -21.95 -4.82
N MET A 167 -11.05 -23.18 -5.31
CA MET A 167 -10.18 -24.24 -4.78
C MET A 167 -8.70 -23.98 -5.05
N ILE A 168 -8.38 -23.41 -6.22
CA ILE A 168 -7.01 -23.13 -6.64
C ILE A 168 -6.45 -21.83 -6.02
N MET A 169 -7.31 -20.84 -5.77
CA MET A 169 -6.96 -19.52 -5.23
C MET A 169 -7.85 -19.16 -4.04
N PRO A 170 -7.90 -19.99 -2.98
CA PRO A 170 -8.87 -19.82 -1.90
C PRO A 170 -8.71 -18.47 -1.17
N GLU A 171 -7.50 -17.96 -1.05
CA GLU A 171 -7.20 -16.68 -0.40
C GLU A 171 -7.87 -15.46 -1.07
N TRP A 172 -8.21 -15.57 -2.37
CA TRP A 172 -8.86 -14.48 -3.12
C TRP A 172 -10.34 -14.33 -2.80
N PHE A 173 -10.93 -15.33 -2.18
CA PHE A 173 -12.36 -15.38 -1.87
C PHE A 173 -12.63 -15.33 -0.36
N VAL A 174 -11.59 -15.12 0.45
CA VAL A 174 -11.76 -14.88 1.89
C VAL A 174 -12.33 -13.49 2.10
N VAL A 175 -13.52 -13.44 2.68
CA VAL A 175 -14.10 -12.21 3.19
C VAL A 175 -13.54 -11.98 4.60
N ALA A 176 -13.13 -10.74 4.90
CA ALA A 176 -12.72 -10.38 6.24
C ALA A 176 -13.94 -10.33 7.18
N ASP A 177 -13.75 -10.71 8.44
CA ASP A 177 -14.80 -10.58 9.47
C ASP A 177 -15.01 -9.11 9.83
N LEU A 178 -13.97 -8.28 9.63
CA LEU A 178 -13.97 -6.86 9.93
C LEU A 178 -13.01 -6.11 8.99
N MET A 179 -13.43 -4.92 8.57
CA MET A 179 -12.62 -4.06 7.72
C MET A 179 -12.68 -2.61 8.22
N ILE A 180 -11.64 -1.81 7.94
CA ILE A 180 -11.61 -0.39 8.25
C ILE A 180 -11.68 0.46 6.98
N ALA A 181 -12.20 1.68 7.12
CA ALA A 181 -12.28 2.67 6.05
C ALA A 181 -11.87 4.06 6.57
N THR A 182 -11.57 4.99 5.66
CA THR A 182 -11.20 6.36 6.01
C THR A 182 -12.40 7.31 6.02
N SER A 183 -13.48 6.96 5.29
CA SER A 183 -14.71 7.74 5.22
C SER A 183 -15.91 6.87 4.87
N GLU A 184 -17.12 7.41 4.99
CA GLU A 184 -18.36 6.72 4.57
C GLU A 184 -18.36 6.42 3.07
N LYS A 185 -17.76 7.31 2.25
CA LYS A 185 -17.59 7.09 0.81
C LYS A 185 -16.71 5.87 0.53
N VAL A 186 -15.56 5.78 1.18
CA VAL A 186 -14.63 4.64 1.06
C VAL A 186 -15.25 3.36 1.60
N LYS A 187 -16.02 3.44 2.70
CA LYS A 187 -16.80 2.33 3.24
C LYS A 187 -17.79 1.78 2.20
N GLY A 188 -18.47 2.66 1.45
CA GLY A 188 -19.35 2.27 0.35
C GLY A 188 -18.63 1.46 -0.73
N TYR A 189 -17.45 1.89 -1.16
CA TYR A 189 -16.62 1.15 -2.13
C TYR A 189 -16.15 -0.20 -1.60
N PHE A 190 -15.73 -0.27 -0.33
CA PHE A 190 -15.31 -1.53 0.26
C PHE A 190 -16.45 -2.52 0.44
N ASN A 191 -17.65 -2.03 0.73
CA ASN A 191 -18.83 -2.89 0.82
C ASN A 191 -19.14 -3.57 -0.52
N SER A 192 -19.12 -2.83 -1.64
CA SER A 192 -19.31 -3.40 -2.97
C SER A 192 -18.16 -4.33 -3.38
N ALA A 193 -16.91 -3.87 -3.20
CA ALA A 193 -15.74 -4.60 -3.65
C ALA A 193 -15.48 -5.90 -2.89
N PHE A 194 -15.63 -5.91 -1.57
CA PHE A 194 -15.25 -7.05 -0.73
C PHE A 194 -16.44 -7.83 -0.14
N GLY A 195 -17.61 -7.19 -0.02
CA GLY A 195 -18.78 -7.78 0.62
C GLY A 195 -18.54 -8.11 2.10
N CYS A 196 -17.72 -7.32 2.79
CA CYS A 196 -17.52 -7.39 4.21
C CYS A 196 -18.71 -6.70 4.91
N GLU A 197 -19.35 -7.38 5.87
CA GLU A 197 -20.53 -6.85 6.55
C GLU A 197 -20.17 -5.81 7.61
N LYS A 198 -19.01 -5.96 8.27
CA LYS A 198 -18.56 -5.05 9.33
C LYS A 198 -17.41 -4.17 8.83
N ILE A 199 -17.77 -2.97 8.39
CA ILE A 199 -16.79 -1.96 7.98
C ILE A 199 -16.96 -0.72 8.86
N GLU A 200 -15.89 -0.28 9.52
CA GLU A 200 -15.92 0.89 10.40
C GLU A 200 -15.03 2.02 9.86
N VAL A 201 -15.50 3.25 10.02
CA VAL A 201 -14.77 4.43 9.62
C VAL A 201 -13.84 4.88 10.76
N THR A 202 -12.69 4.23 10.86
CA THR A 202 -11.69 4.52 11.90
C THR A 202 -10.61 5.50 11.45
N GLY A 203 -10.46 5.72 10.14
CA GLY A 203 -9.25 6.25 9.51
C GLY A 203 -8.22 5.14 9.33
N TYR A 204 -7.11 5.47 8.67
CA TYR A 204 -6.00 4.53 8.48
C TYR A 204 -4.94 4.72 9.56
N PRO A 205 -4.48 3.66 10.25
CA PRO A 205 -3.41 3.73 11.24
C PRO A 205 -2.14 4.43 10.75
N ARG A 206 -1.78 4.29 9.48
CA ARG A 206 -0.63 4.98 8.88
C ARG A 206 -0.80 6.51 8.78
N ASN A 207 -2.04 7.00 8.84
CA ASN A 207 -2.29 8.44 8.80
C ASN A 207 -1.94 9.12 10.12
N ASP A 208 -1.85 8.35 11.23
CA ASP A 208 -1.41 8.88 12.52
C ASP A 208 -0.02 9.52 12.43
N ILE A 209 0.92 8.92 11.66
CA ILE A 209 2.28 9.46 11.49
C ILE A 209 2.33 10.70 10.60
N ILE A 210 1.35 10.88 9.70
CA ILE A 210 1.25 12.09 8.87
C ILE A 210 0.90 13.30 9.75
N ILE A 211 -0.06 13.10 10.66
CA ILE A 211 -0.56 14.15 11.56
C ILE A 211 0.41 14.39 12.73
N SER A 212 1.03 13.33 13.26
CA SER A 212 1.98 13.39 14.36
C SER A 212 3.32 12.74 13.98
N PRO A 213 4.22 13.48 13.27
CA PRO A 213 5.45 12.91 12.69
C PRO A 213 6.45 12.32 13.69
N THR A 214 6.35 12.69 14.98
CA THR A 214 7.21 12.16 16.05
C THR A 214 6.68 10.84 16.64
N LEU A 215 5.44 10.47 16.30
CA LEU A 215 4.85 9.22 16.75
C LEU A 215 5.69 8.04 16.25
N TYR A 216 6.04 7.12 17.15
CA TYR A 216 6.87 5.95 16.83
C TYR A 216 8.30 6.23 16.32
N ALA A 217 8.87 7.42 16.56
CA ALA A 217 10.18 7.84 16.04
C ALA A 217 11.29 6.80 16.27
N LYS A 218 11.32 6.15 17.44
CA LYS A 218 12.31 5.11 17.76
C LYS A 218 12.26 3.87 16.84
N TYR A 219 11.15 3.64 16.14
CA TYR A 219 10.95 2.50 15.21
C TYR A 219 11.08 2.92 13.74
N LEU A 220 11.42 4.16 13.49
CA LEU A 220 11.52 4.77 12.17
C LEU A 220 12.95 5.23 11.85
N VAL A 221 13.96 4.52 12.39
CA VAL A 221 15.38 4.90 12.26
C VAL A 221 15.80 5.04 10.79
N PHE A 222 15.34 4.13 9.93
CA PHE A 222 15.66 4.18 8.51
C PHE A 222 15.05 5.40 7.84
N GLU A 223 13.79 5.69 8.10
CA GLU A 223 13.09 6.85 7.56
C GLU A 223 13.64 8.16 8.15
N GLN A 224 14.04 8.18 9.42
CA GLN A 224 14.70 9.33 10.05
C GLN A 224 16.03 9.67 9.37
N ASN A 225 16.85 8.68 9.06
CA ASN A 225 18.09 8.88 8.32
C ASN A 225 17.85 9.49 6.93
N ILE A 226 16.77 9.09 6.25
CA ILE A 226 16.37 9.74 5.00
C ILE A 226 15.98 11.19 5.26
N ILE A 227 15.13 11.45 6.24
CA ILE A 227 14.65 12.79 6.60
C ILE A 227 15.83 13.72 6.94
N GLU A 228 16.78 13.26 7.75
CA GLU A 228 17.99 14.02 8.13
C GLU A 228 18.91 14.30 6.95
N SER A 229 18.93 13.42 5.93
CA SER A 229 19.70 13.63 4.71
C SER A 229 19.08 14.65 3.74
N LEU A 230 17.84 15.11 3.99
CA LEU A 230 17.15 16.13 3.18
C LEU A 230 17.56 17.53 3.68
N THR A 231 18.68 18.02 3.16
CA THR A 231 19.27 19.34 3.60
C THR A 231 18.87 20.49 2.69
N THR A 232 18.21 20.24 1.57
CA THR A 232 17.74 21.25 0.62
C THR A 232 16.53 22.03 1.17
N LYS A 233 16.31 23.24 0.63
CA LYS A 233 15.20 24.12 1.05
C LYS A 233 13.82 23.51 0.82
N LYS A 234 13.68 22.71 -0.24
CA LYS A 234 12.42 22.06 -0.61
C LYS A 234 12.63 20.59 -0.93
N THR A 235 11.59 19.82 -0.71
CA THR A 235 11.52 18.40 -1.09
C THR A 235 10.26 18.13 -1.90
N ILE A 236 10.42 17.55 -3.08
CA ILE A 236 9.33 17.11 -3.95
C ILE A 236 9.31 15.59 -3.96
N LEU A 237 8.14 14.98 -3.77
CA LEU A 237 7.97 13.53 -3.90
C LEU A 237 7.20 13.20 -5.17
N TYR A 238 7.81 12.42 -6.05
CA TYR A 238 7.14 11.84 -7.22
C TYR A 238 6.82 10.37 -6.98
N ALA A 239 5.53 10.05 -6.91
CA ALA A 239 5.01 8.71 -6.64
C ALA A 239 4.05 8.27 -7.76
N PRO A 240 4.57 7.86 -8.93
CA PRO A 240 3.76 7.41 -10.05
C PRO A 240 3.14 6.04 -9.80
N THR A 241 1.99 5.79 -10.43
CA THR A 241 1.34 4.47 -10.46
C THR A 241 2.13 3.50 -11.34
N PHE A 242 2.26 2.26 -10.87
CA PHE A 242 2.79 1.16 -11.69
C PHE A 242 1.88 0.89 -12.91
N ARG A 243 2.51 0.59 -14.04
CA ARG A 243 1.82 0.23 -15.28
C ARG A 243 2.21 -1.18 -15.71
N ASP A 244 1.22 -2.05 -15.87
CA ASP A 244 1.44 -3.43 -16.27
C ASP A 244 2.05 -3.56 -17.68
N THR A 245 1.73 -2.62 -18.56
CA THR A 245 2.11 -2.64 -19.98
C THR A 245 3.34 -1.82 -20.32
N ASN A 246 3.72 -0.85 -19.47
CA ASN A 246 4.77 0.13 -19.75
C ASN A 246 5.69 0.30 -18.56
N ARG A 247 6.96 -0.08 -18.71
CA ARG A 247 7.98 0.23 -17.71
C ARG A 247 8.23 1.73 -17.65
N PHE A 248 8.40 2.26 -16.42
CA PHE A 248 8.60 3.66 -16.10
C PHE A 248 9.64 4.37 -17.00
N ASP A 249 10.76 3.73 -17.28
CA ASP A 249 11.89 4.29 -18.04
C ASP A 249 11.63 4.54 -19.53
N ARG A 250 10.71 3.76 -20.12
CA ARG A 250 10.53 3.77 -21.58
C ARG A 250 9.49 4.79 -22.06
N LYS A 251 8.63 5.27 -21.18
CA LYS A 251 7.49 6.10 -21.58
C LYS A 251 7.18 7.30 -20.69
N THR A 252 7.83 7.44 -19.55
CA THR A 252 7.65 8.65 -18.74
C THR A 252 8.31 9.82 -19.48
N PRO A 253 7.55 10.79 -19.98
CA PRO A 253 8.09 11.88 -20.76
C PRO A 253 8.67 12.95 -19.83
N ILE A 254 9.79 12.65 -19.18
CA ILE A 254 10.53 13.58 -18.32
C ILE A 254 11.92 13.79 -18.89
N GLU A 255 12.26 15.04 -19.16
CA GLU A 255 13.59 15.49 -19.54
C GLU A 255 14.43 15.68 -18.26
N TRP A 256 15.10 14.62 -17.82
CA TRP A 256 15.71 14.55 -16.50
C TRP A 256 16.81 15.56 -16.26
N GLU A 257 17.64 15.86 -17.26
CA GLU A 257 18.71 16.86 -17.15
C GLU A 257 18.11 18.25 -16.96
N ARG A 258 17.13 18.63 -17.78
CA ARG A 258 16.42 19.91 -17.67
C ARG A 258 15.69 20.05 -16.33
N LEU A 259 15.07 18.97 -15.85
CA LEU A 259 14.46 18.94 -14.52
C LEU A 259 15.50 19.14 -13.43
N ASN A 260 16.64 18.43 -13.48
CA ASN A 260 17.70 18.53 -12.50
C ASN A 260 18.29 19.96 -12.40
N ASP A 261 18.44 20.66 -13.52
CA ASP A 261 18.89 22.06 -13.54
C ASP A 261 17.89 22.98 -12.83
N LEU A 262 16.59 22.79 -13.06
CA LEU A 262 15.55 23.54 -12.35
C LEU A 262 15.58 23.28 -10.84
N LEU A 263 15.75 22.02 -10.44
CA LEU A 263 15.83 21.62 -9.03
C LEU A 263 17.08 22.22 -8.35
N LYS A 264 18.23 22.17 -9.01
CA LYS A 264 19.48 22.76 -8.55
C LYS A 264 19.33 24.27 -8.34
N LYS A 265 18.75 24.99 -9.32
CA LYS A 265 18.51 26.43 -9.24
C LYS A 265 17.65 26.81 -8.02
N ASN A 266 16.73 25.93 -7.61
CA ASN A 266 15.78 26.17 -6.51
C ASN A 266 16.16 25.41 -5.22
N ASP A 267 17.37 24.88 -5.09
CA ASP A 267 17.83 24.13 -3.93
C ASP A 267 16.80 23.10 -3.46
N THR A 268 16.44 22.19 -4.35
CA THR A 268 15.33 21.24 -4.14
C THR A 268 15.78 19.80 -4.37
N THR A 269 15.42 18.91 -3.45
CA THR A 269 15.54 17.46 -3.64
C THR A 269 14.26 16.88 -4.25
N PHE A 270 14.41 16.10 -5.31
CA PHE A 270 13.33 15.39 -5.97
C PHE A 270 13.41 13.89 -5.65
N LEU A 271 12.53 13.42 -4.77
CA LEU A 271 12.44 12.02 -4.37
C LEU A 271 11.53 11.28 -5.35
N ILE A 272 11.95 10.10 -5.79
CA ILE A 272 11.11 9.22 -6.64
C ILE A 272 10.84 7.93 -5.89
N LYS A 273 9.57 7.60 -5.70
CA LYS A 273 9.13 6.31 -5.16
C LYS A 273 8.54 5.47 -6.28
N LEU A 274 9.33 4.53 -6.78
CA LEU A 274 8.92 3.59 -7.81
C LEU A 274 8.30 2.33 -7.22
N HIS A 275 7.51 1.63 -8.02
CA HIS A 275 7.09 0.28 -7.69
C HIS A 275 8.28 -0.69 -7.82
N ARG A 276 8.27 -1.78 -7.02
CA ARG A 276 9.35 -2.79 -7.00
C ARG A 276 9.80 -3.28 -8.38
N HIS A 277 8.88 -3.39 -9.33
CA HIS A 277 9.17 -3.85 -10.69
C HIS A 277 9.88 -2.82 -11.56
N ASP A 278 9.83 -1.54 -11.20
CA ASP A 278 10.42 -0.43 -11.98
C ASP A 278 11.78 0.03 -11.42
N TYR A 279 12.17 -0.47 -10.25
CA TYR A 279 13.38 -0.03 -9.54
C TYR A 279 14.70 -0.32 -10.26
N SER A 280 14.76 -1.33 -11.13
CA SER A 280 15.98 -1.74 -11.85
C SER A 280 16.52 -0.71 -12.84
N MET A 281 15.78 0.36 -13.07
CA MET A 281 16.00 1.38 -14.07
C MET A 281 16.48 2.69 -13.45
N ALA A 282 17.06 2.63 -12.24
CA ALA A 282 17.56 3.79 -11.54
C ALA A 282 18.41 4.68 -12.45
N MET A 283 18.05 5.95 -12.52
CA MET A 283 18.84 6.98 -13.17
C MET A 283 20.18 7.06 -12.45
N LYS A 284 21.18 6.41 -13.03
CA LYS A 284 22.52 6.37 -12.49
C LYS A 284 23.24 7.68 -12.81
N GLU A 285 23.69 8.35 -11.76
CA GLU A 285 24.89 9.20 -11.70
C GLU A 285 24.85 10.63 -12.26
N LYS A 286 23.88 11.06 -13.06
CA LYS A 286 23.95 12.41 -13.65
C LYS A 286 23.12 13.50 -12.94
N CYS A 287 22.18 13.12 -12.08
CA CYS A 287 21.20 14.06 -11.51
C CYS A 287 21.39 14.20 -10.00
N SER A 288 22.17 15.18 -9.55
CA SER A 288 22.54 15.38 -8.14
C SER A 288 21.37 15.72 -7.21
N HIS A 289 20.28 16.29 -7.75
CA HIS A 289 19.09 16.68 -6.99
C HIS A 289 17.95 15.67 -7.09
N ILE A 290 18.15 14.56 -7.81
CA ILE A 290 17.15 13.51 -7.99
C ILE A 290 17.60 12.24 -7.27
N ARG A 291 16.76 11.72 -6.39
CA ARG A 291 17.03 10.52 -5.59
C ARG A 291 15.88 9.52 -5.67
N VAL A 292 16.19 8.30 -6.04
CA VAL A 292 15.22 7.19 -6.03
C VAL A 292 15.23 6.56 -4.63
N LEU A 293 14.04 6.51 -4.02
CA LEU A 293 13.85 5.87 -2.72
C LEU A 293 13.88 4.36 -2.86
N ASP A 294 14.45 3.69 -1.88
CA ASP A 294 14.42 2.24 -1.76
C ASP A 294 12.97 1.73 -1.70
N ASN A 295 12.76 0.52 -2.22
CA ASN A 295 11.46 -0.15 -2.18
C ASN A 295 10.98 -0.47 -0.78
N GLU A 296 11.91 -0.67 0.16
CA GLU A 296 11.59 -0.97 1.56
C GLU A 296 11.26 0.28 2.38
N SER A 297 11.60 1.49 1.86
CA SER A 297 11.31 2.75 2.54
C SER A 297 9.80 2.98 2.68
N ASP A 298 9.36 3.22 3.89
CA ASP A 298 8.03 3.72 4.16
C ASP A 298 7.96 5.22 3.86
N MET A 299 7.07 5.63 2.96
CA MET A 299 7.01 7.03 2.51
C MET A 299 6.19 7.92 3.43
N TYR A 300 5.31 7.37 4.26
CA TYR A 300 4.40 8.17 5.09
C TYR A 300 5.11 9.07 6.11
N PRO A 301 6.17 8.62 6.80
CA PRO A 301 6.97 9.50 7.68
C PRO A 301 7.63 10.66 6.92
N LEU A 302 7.96 10.46 5.63
CA LEU A 302 8.61 11.49 4.81
C LEU A 302 7.67 12.65 4.44
N PHE A 303 6.34 12.46 4.52
CA PHE A 303 5.35 13.51 4.19
C PHE A 303 5.53 14.77 5.01
N SER A 304 6.06 14.66 6.23
CA SER A 304 6.41 15.81 7.07
C SER A 304 7.39 16.78 6.38
N LYS A 305 8.29 16.26 5.54
CA LYS A 305 9.34 17.02 4.82
C LYS A 305 9.00 17.30 3.36
N VAL A 306 8.00 16.61 2.78
CA VAL A 306 7.59 16.83 1.40
C VAL A 306 6.78 18.12 1.28
N ASP A 307 7.18 19.02 0.39
CA ASP A 307 6.50 20.31 0.12
C ASP A 307 5.52 20.21 -1.05
N LEU A 308 5.74 19.27 -1.98
CA LEU A 308 4.89 19.01 -3.14
C LEU A 308 4.85 17.52 -3.42
N LEU A 309 3.65 16.94 -3.49
CA LEU A 309 3.46 15.61 -4.05
C LEU A 309 3.18 15.72 -5.55
N ILE A 310 3.90 14.92 -6.35
CA ILE A 310 3.58 14.70 -7.76
C ILE A 310 3.12 13.26 -7.92
N THR A 311 1.97 13.06 -8.53
CA THR A 311 1.43 11.70 -8.76
C THR A 311 0.52 11.69 -9.99
N ASP A 312 -0.06 10.53 -10.31
CA ASP A 312 -0.98 10.36 -11.43
C ASP A 312 -2.29 9.71 -10.96
N TYR A 313 -2.41 8.38 -11.02
CA TYR A 313 -3.60 7.60 -10.64
C TYR A 313 -3.43 6.89 -9.30
N SER A 314 -2.41 7.24 -8.53
CA SER A 314 -2.15 6.65 -7.22
C SER A 314 -3.06 7.26 -6.16
N SER A 315 -3.62 6.40 -5.31
CA SER A 315 -4.45 6.83 -4.18
C SER A 315 -3.69 7.50 -3.04
N ILE A 316 -2.37 7.56 -3.12
CA ILE A 316 -1.50 8.18 -2.10
C ILE A 316 -1.85 9.64 -1.83
N PHE A 317 -2.37 10.34 -2.83
CA PHE A 317 -2.71 11.76 -2.68
C PHE A 317 -3.85 11.96 -1.67
N PHE A 318 -4.79 11.02 -1.51
CA PHE A 318 -5.84 11.13 -0.50
C PHE A 318 -5.26 11.20 0.92
N ASP A 319 -4.21 10.44 1.20
CA ASP A 319 -3.50 10.50 2.47
C ASP A 319 -2.65 11.78 2.56
N PHE A 320 -2.01 12.18 1.46
CA PHE A 320 -1.19 13.40 1.43
C PHE A 320 -2.01 14.68 1.62
N LEU A 321 -3.30 14.71 1.26
CA LEU A 321 -4.20 15.83 1.55
C LEU A 321 -4.28 16.17 3.05
N LEU A 322 -3.97 15.21 3.94
CA LEU A 322 -3.90 15.44 5.39
C LEU A 322 -2.75 16.38 5.79
N THR A 323 -1.76 16.58 4.94
CA THR A 323 -0.65 17.54 5.18
C THR A 323 -1.01 18.97 4.86
N ASP A 324 -2.14 19.23 4.20
CA ASP A 324 -2.54 20.53 3.65
C ASP A 324 -1.54 21.13 2.64
N LYS A 325 -0.66 20.32 2.07
CA LYS A 325 0.33 20.71 1.07
C LYS A 325 -0.18 20.45 -0.36
N PRO A 326 0.37 21.15 -1.39
CA PRO A 326 -0.09 21.02 -2.77
C PRO A 326 0.20 19.65 -3.38
N VAL A 327 -0.66 19.25 -4.33
CA VAL A 327 -0.49 18.09 -5.19
C VAL A 327 -0.48 18.54 -6.65
N LEU A 328 0.50 18.07 -7.42
CA LEU A 328 0.53 18.20 -8.88
C LEU A 328 0.22 16.83 -9.50
N PHE A 329 -0.80 16.77 -10.32
CA PHE A 329 -1.13 15.54 -11.05
C PHE A 329 -0.45 15.53 -12.41
N TYR A 330 0.20 14.40 -12.77
CA TYR A 330 0.89 14.21 -14.03
C TYR A 330 0.35 12.98 -14.80
N PRO A 331 -0.91 13.02 -15.26
CA PRO A 331 -1.56 11.90 -15.93
C PRO A 331 -1.31 11.95 -17.46
N TYR A 332 -0.04 11.88 -17.88
CA TYR A 332 0.42 12.01 -19.27
C TYR A 332 -0.12 10.92 -20.23
N ASP A 333 -0.66 9.84 -19.70
CA ASP A 333 -1.17 8.69 -20.44
C ASP A 333 -2.60 8.32 -20.04
N ILE A 334 -3.43 9.30 -19.63
CA ILE A 334 -4.75 9.07 -19.02
C ILE A 334 -5.68 8.26 -19.93
N ASP A 335 -5.72 8.53 -21.23
CA ASP A 335 -6.61 7.84 -22.18
C ASP A 335 -6.22 6.36 -22.31
N ASP A 336 -4.93 6.09 -22.42
CA ASP A 336 -4.38 4.72 -22.45
C ASP A 336 -4.65 3.99 -21.14
N TYR A 337 -4.48 4.65 -20.00
CA TYR A 337 -4.66 4.07 -18.69
C TYR A 337 -6.12 3.67 -18.43
N LEU A 338 -7.07 4.55 -18.70
CA LEU A 338 -8.50 4.30 -18.50
C LEU A 338 -9.05 3.21 -19.43
N THR A 339 -8.49 3.07 -20.63
CA THR A 339 -8.96 2.07 -21.60
C THR A 339 -8.33 0.69 -21.40
N LYS A 340 -7.07 0.61 -20.96
CA LYS A 340 -6.29 -0.63 -20.94
C LYS A 340 -6.09 -1.20 -19.54
N ASP A 341 -6.00 -0.35 -18.51
CA ASP A 341 -5.61 -0.81 -17.18
C ASP A 341 -6.79 -0.94 -16.23
N ARG A 342 -7.47 0.15 -15.85
CA ARG A 342 -8.55 0.10 -14.84
C ARG A 342 -9.57 1.22 -14.97
N SER A 343 -10.84 0.91 -14.75
CA SER A 343 -11.89 1.87 -14.50
C SER A 343 -11.75 2.49 -13.10
N MET A 344 -12.37 3.64 -12.89
CA MET A 344 -12.36 4.41 -11.65
C MET A 344 -13.75 4.46 -11.03
N TYR A 345 -13.82 4.60 -9.69
CA TYR A 345 -15.09 4.79 -8.97
C TYR A 345 -15.73 6.16 -9.27
N ASP A 346 -14.90 7.20 -9.33
CA ASP A 346 -15.32 8.55 -9.67
C ASP A 346 -14.63 9.01 -10.96
N LYS A 347 -15.20 10.01 -11.62
CA LYS A 347 -14.48 10.72 -12.68
C LYS A 347 -13.22 11.35 -12.11
N TYR A 348 -12.10 11.13 -12.78
CA TYR A 348 -10.78 11.58 -12.32
C TYR A 348 -10.76 13.04 -11.89
N ASP A 349 -11.32 13.93 -12.75
CA ASP A 349 -11.34 15.36 -12.49
C ASP A 349 -12.21 15.79 -11.30
N ASN A 350 -13.18 14.95 -10.89
CA ASN A 350 -14.06 15.27 -9.77
C ASN A 350 -13.43 15.02 -8.40
N VAL A 351 -12.30 14.32 -8.33
CA VAL A 351 -11.67 13.90 -7.06
C VAL A 351 -10.19 14.26 -6.96
N THR A 352 -9.61 14.85 -8.01
CA THR A 352 -8.21 15.26 -8.04
C THR A 352 -8.09 16.79 -7.97
N PRO A 353 -7.98 17.38 -6.74
CA PRO A 353 -8.12 18.82 -6.50
C PRO A 353 -6.90 19.65 -6.89
N GLY A 354 -5.80 19.05 -7.35
CA GLY A 354 -4.58 19.76 -7.73
C GLY A 354 -4.54 20.14 -9.20
N HIS A 355 -3.55 20.95 -9.55
CA HIS A 355 -3.22 21.24 -10.94
C HIS A 355 -2.83 19.98 -11.69
N LYS A 356 -3.09 19.95 -13.01
CA LYS A 356 -2.75 18.83 -13.89
C LYS A 356 -1.79 19.27 -14.98
N ALA A 357 -0.86 18.37 -15.33
CA ALA A 357 0.00 18.51 -16.49
C ALA A 357 -0.06 17.19 -17.29
N TYR A 358 -0.21 17.30 -18.60
CA TYR A 358 -0.38 16.15 -19.48
C TYR A 358 0.85 15.87 -20.36
N ASP A 359 1.81 16.80 -20.37
CA ASP A 359 3.09 16.69 -21.03
C ASP A 359 4.23 17.29 -20.18
N PHE A 360 5.48 17.09 -20.59
CA PHE A 360 6.61 17.57 -19.84
C PHE A 360 6.74 19.11 -19.79
N ASN A 361 6.35 19.80 -20.82
CA ASN A 361 6.42 21.28 -20.81
C ASN A 361 5.41 21.88 -19.82
N GLY A 362 4.17 21.37 -19.81
CA GLY A 362 3.18 21.75 -18.82
C GLY A 362 3.61 21.38 -17.38
N PHE A 363 4.20 20.20 -17.20
CA PHE A 363 4.77 19.78 -15.93
C PHE A 363 5.88 20.73 -15.45
N TYR A 364 6.83 21.06 -16.33
CA TYR A 364 7.93 21.97 -16.04
C TYR A 364 7.43 23.37 -15.65
N GLN A 365 6.48 23.93 -16.42
CA GLN A 365 5.86 25.23 -16.10
C GLN A 365 5.17 25.24 -14.74
N LYS A 366 4.48 24.15 -14.36
CA LYS A 366 3.85 24.03 -13.03
C LYS A 366 4.88 23.98 -11.92
N LEU A 367 6.04 23.36 -12.15
CA LEU A 367 7.14 23.40 -11.17
C LEU A 367 7.76 24.79 -11.06
N GLU A 368 7.94 25.51 -12.16
CA GLU A 368 8.41 26.91 -12.09
C GLU A 368 7.43 27.78 -11.30
N LEU A 369 6.11 27.56 -11.50
CA LEU A 369 5.08 28.25 -10.76
C LEU A 369 5.14 27.90 -9.25
N PHE A 370 5.28 26.64 -8.89
CA PHE A 370 5.46 26.19 -7.50
C PHE A 370 6.67 26.84 -6.83
N PHE A 371 7.79 27.02 -7.55
CA PHE A 371 8.96 27.67 -6.99
C PHE A 371 8.77 29.16 -6.75
N LYS A 372 7.98 29.83 -7.59
CA LYS A 372 7.63 31.25 -7.40
C LYS A 372 6.59 31.45 -6.31
N GLU A 373 5.54 30.68 -6.33
CA GLU A 373 4.39 30.81 -5.44
C GLU A 373 3.76 29.45 -5.12
N PRO A 374 4.26 28.74 -4.07
CA PRO A 374 3.86 27.38 -3.79
C PRO A 374 2.36 27.15 -3.62
N ASN A 375 1.65 28.14 -3.05
CA ASN A 375 0.21 28.04 -2.77
C ASN A 375 -0.65 28.08 -4.02
N VAL A 376 -0.18 28.63 -5.13
CA VAL A 376 -0.91 28.69 -6.42
C VAL A 376 -1.32 27.29 -6.89
N LEU A 377 -0.51 26.25 -6.62
CA LEU A 377 -0.87 24.89 -7.00
C LEU A 377 -2.05 24.32 -6.20
N LYS A 378 -2.44 24.95 -5.08
CA LYS A 378 -3.67 24.60 -4.34
C LYS A 378 -4.92 25.30 -4.89
N GLU A 379 -4.73 26.34 -5.68
CA GLU A 379 -5.83 27.05 -6.33
C GLU A 379 -6.33 26.22 -7.50
N SER A 380 -7.41 25.51 -7.31
CA SER A 380 -8.05 24.70 -8.34
C SER A 380 -9.56 24.82 -8.25
N VAL A 381 -10.26 24.36 -9.30
CA VAL A 381 -11.73 24.34 -9.34
C VAL A 381 -12.33 23.51 -8.19
N LEU A 382 -11.60 22.49 -7.74
CA LEU A 382 -12.01 21.67 -6.61
C LEU A 382 -11.38 22.18 -5.32
N ASP A 383 -12.20 22.38 -4.30
CA ASP A 383 -11.72 22.68 -2.97
C ASP A 383 -11.02 21.48 -2.33
N TYR A 384 -9.74 21.65 -1.94
CA TYR A 384 -8.94 20.65 -1.26
C TYR A 384 -9.60 20.11 0.01
N ASN A 385 -10.23 21.00 0.81
CA ASN A 385 -10.88 20.63 2.05
C ASN A 385 -12.10 19.74 1.81
N THR A 386 -12.84 19.99 0.75
CA THR A 386 -14.00 19.16 0.36
C THR A 386 -13.54 17.74 0.01
N ILE A 387 -12.51 17.60 -0.83
CA ILE A 387 -11.99 16.27 -1.19
C ILE A 387 -11.33 15.59 0.02
N LYS A 388 -10.56 16.32 0.83
CA LYS A 388 -9.98 15.80 2.07
C LYS A 388 -11.06 15.21 2.98
N LYS A 389 -12.13 15.94 3.29
CA LYS A 389 -13.24 15.47 4.12
C LYS A 389 -14.01 14.31 3.50
N MET A 390 -14.17 14.31 2.17
CA MET A 390 -14.87 13.24 1.46
C MET A 390 -14.16 11.89 1.59
N TYR A 391 -12.82 11.88 1.60
CA TYR A 391 -12.00 10.67 1.65
C TYR A 391 -11.39 10.40 3.04
N ASN A 392 -11.27 11.41 3.92
CA ASN A 392 -10.75 11.29 5.27
C ASN A 392 -11.70 11.98 6.27
N LYS A 393 -12.52 11.18 6.96
CA LYS A 393 -13.45 11.68 7.98
C LYS A 393 -12.72 12.25 9.20
N HIS A 394 -11.63 11.60 9.59
CA HIS A 394 -10.81 11.95 10.73
C HIS A 394 -9.52 12.64 10.28
N ASN A 395 -9.18 13.74 10.94
CA ASN A 395 -7.95 14.50 10.73
C ASN A 395 -7.21 14.66 12.08
N ASP A 396 -6.90 13.51 12.69
CA ASP A 396 -6.23 13.38 13.97
C ASP A 396 -5.27 12.17 13.94
N SER A 397 -4.49 11.97 15.00
CA SER A 397 -3.54 10.87 15.15
C SER A 397 -4.07 9.70 16.00
N ASP A 398 -5.37 9.48 16.02
CA ASP A 398 -6.05 8.46 16.83
C ASP A 398 -6.63 7.29 16.00
N ALA A 399 -6.27 7.14 14.72
CA ALA A 399 -6.81 6.08 13.87
C ALA A 399 -6.41 4.67 14.38
N SER A 400 -5.17 4.50 14.82
CA SER A 400 -4.72 3.25 15.45
C SER A 400 -5.52 2.91 16.70
N LYS A 401 -5.81 3.90 17.53
CA LYS A 401 -6.59 3.75 18.76
C LYS A 401 -8.03 3.33 18.44
N ARG A 402 -8.71 4.03 17.52
CA ARG A 402 -10.08 3.67 17.08
C ARG A 402 -10.13 2.28 16.50
N THR A 403 -9.16 1.93 15.64
CA THR A 403 -9.06 0.59 15.04
C THR A 403 -8.88 -0.49 16.10
N TYR A 404 -7.98 -0.29 17.06
CA TYR A 404 -7.78 -1.21 18.18
C TYR A 404 -9.07 -1.43 18.98
N GLN A 405 -9.75 -0.34 19.38
CA GLN A 405 -11.01 -0.39 20.14
C GLN A 405 -12.10 -1.11 19.36
N PHE A 406 -12.22 -0.84 18.05
CA PHE A 406 -13.20 -1.51 17.20
C PHE A 406 -12.94 -3.02 17.08
N ILE A 407 -11.68 -3.44 16.92
CA ILE A 407 -11.34 -4.87 16.90
C ILE A 407 -11.67 -5.50 18.27
N ALA A 408 -11.23 -4.89 19.36
CA ALA A 408 -11.41 -5.41 20.71
C ALA A 408 -12.90 -5.58 21.09
N SER A 409 -13.76 -4.65 20.69
CA SER A 409 -15.20 -4.70 20.96
C SER A 409 -15.94 -5.77 20.16
N ASN A 410 -15.32 -6.36 19.13
CA ASN A 410 -15.92 -7.39 18.26
C ASN A 410 -15.38 -8.82 18.53
N LEU A 411 -14.56 -9.03 19.56
CA LEU A 411 -13.97 -10.32 19.95
C LEU A 411 -14.72 -10.98 21.13
#